data_030955a479d51b60d9eef917bd651b2a
#
_entry.id   030955a479d51b60d9eef917bd651b2a
#
_cell.length_a   1.000
_cell.length_b   1.000
_cell.length_c   1.000
_cell.angle_alpha   90.00
_cell.angle_beta   90.00
_cell.angle_gamma   90.00
#
_symmetry.space_group_name_H-M   'P 1'
#
loop_
_entity.id
_entity.type
_entity.pdbx_description
1 polymer ?
#
loop_
_entity_poly.entity_id
_entity_poly.type
_entity_poly.pdbx_seq_one_letter_code
_entity_poly.pdbx_strand_id
1 'polypeptide(L)'
;MATKSASVATRLVALEWALYCALTLKVREKRGHPNGGELVDMFNEADSLPGRGYSWCQSGQNACWRLATGGRIVKVNGRYTLRGGTMLAGGTASVGQFAENSRSHGYIVKRPYRGDHFCMQLTGDTWPDHVGQIVRVLHLGFGYYLCRTVEANTGDQNVADGDGFYVKTRLLRSDRTIFVRRGGFLLRPHYPPHRATI
;
A
#
# COMPACT_ATOMS: atom_id res chain seq x y z
N MET A 1 17.89 8.48 20.74
CA MET A 1 18.25 8.65 19.30
C MET A 1 18.08 7.37 18.45
N ALA A 2 17.78 6.20 19.01
CA ALA A 2 17.58 4.93 18.27
C ALA A 2 16.25 4.81 17.48
N THR A 3 15.28 5.67 17.77
CA THR A 3 13.90 5.56 17.26
C THR A 3 13.70 5.96 15.79
N LYS A 4 14.51 6.87 15.24
CA LYS A 4 14.36 7.33 13.85
C LYS A 4 14.85 6.30 12.81
N SER A 5 15.91 5.54 13.12
CA SER A 5 16.46 4.53 12.21
C SER A 5 15.52 3.32 12.05
N ALA A 6 14.85 2.96 13.13
CA ALA A 6 13.90 1.85 13.16
C ALA A 6 12.64 2.09 12.31
N SER A 7 12.12 3.33 12.32
CA SER A 7 10.92 3.70 11.57
C SER A 7 11.13 3.70 10.05
N VAL A 8 12.34 3.99 9.59
CA VAL A 8 12.72 3.89 8.18
C VAL A 8 12.71 2.44 7.72
N ALA A 9 13.17 1.50 8.55
CA ALA A 9 13.23 0.08 8.22
C ALA A 9 11.84 -0.52 7.97
N THR A 10 10.84 -0.29 8.83
CA THR A 10 9.49 -0.86 8.67
C THR A 10 8.83 -0.43 7.36
N ARG A 11 8.93 0.84 7.01
CA ARG A 11 8.39 1.38 5.76
C ARG A 11 9.01 0.73 4.52
N LEU A 12 10.31 0.49 4.56
CA LEU A 12 11.01 -0.19 3.46
C LEU A 12 10.66 -1.68 3.40
N VAL A 13 10.45 -2.33 4.53
CA VAL A 13 10.01 -3.73 4.55
C VAL A 13 8.58 -3.86 4.03
N ALA A 14 7.68 -2.93 4.34
CA ALA A 14 6.34 -2.89 3.74
C ALA A 14 6.40 -2.71 2.22
N LEU A 15 7.32 -1.88 1.73
CA LEU A 15 7.59 -1.75 0.30
C LEU A 15 8.07 -3.07 -0.33
N GLU A 16 8.98 -3.80 0.33
CA GLU A 16 9.43 -5.11 -0.16
C GLU A 16 8.27 -6.12 -0.24
N TRP A 17 7.33 -6.11 0.71
CA TRP A 17 6.12 -6.92 0.65
C TRP A 17 5.21 -6.53 -0.52
N ALA A 18 5.02 -5.22 -0.76
CA ALA A 18 4.21 -4.77 -1.89
C ALA A 18 4.83 -5.17 -3.24
N LEU A 19 6.15 -5.06 -3.36
CA LEU A 19 6.89 -5.53 -4.54
C LEU A 19 6.82 -7.06 -4.68
N TYR A 20 6.90 -7.80 -3.60
CA TYR A 20 6.73 -9.25 -3.60
C TYR A 20 5.33 -9.66 -4.08
N CYS A 21 4.28 -8.96 -3.63
CA CYS A 21 2.93 -9.15 -4.13
C CYS A 21 2.79 -8.86 -5.63
N ALA A 22 3.47 -7.82 -6.13
CA ALA A 22 3.39 -7.42 -7.53
C ALA A 22 4.20 -8.32 -8.47
N LEU A 23 5.44 -8.67 -8.10
CA LEU A 23 6.42 -9.27 -8.99
C LEU A 23 6.55 -10.78 -8.82
N THR A 24 6.41 -11.28 -7.60
CA THR A 24 6.61 -12.70 -7.28
C THR A 24 5.27 -13.43 -7.16
N LEU A 25 4.40 -13.00 -6.28
CA LEU A 25 3.07 -13.61 -6.12
C LEU A 25 2.14 -13.26 -7.28
N LYS A 26 2.42 -12.15 -7.98
CA LYS A 26 1.59 -11.64 -9.08
C LYS A 26 0.11 -11.61 -8.67
N VAL A 27 -0.16 -10.99 -7.50
CA VAL A 27 -1.52 -10.92 -6.96
C VAL A 27 -2.45 -10.29 -7.97
N ARG A 28 -3.50 -11.01 -8.32
CA ARG A 28 -4.51 -10.62 -9.30
C ARG A 28 -5.89 -11.01 -8.79
N GLU A 29 -6.89 -10.30 -9.26
CA GLU A 29 -8.28 -10.72 -9.11
C GLU A 29 -8.54 -12.03 -9.86
N LYS A 30 -9.47 -12.78 -9.36
CA LYS A 30 -9.92 -13.96 -10.04
C LYS A 30 -10.78 -13.57 -11.26
N ARG A 31 -10.48 -14.09 -12.43
CA ARG A 31 -11.26 -13.82 -13.64
C ARG A 31 -12.77 -14.03 -13.40
N GLY A 32 -13.58 -13.04 -13.75
CA GLY A 32 -15.03 -13.06 -13.51
C GLY A 32 -15.45 -12.75 -12.07
N HIS A 33 -14.54 -12.31 -11.21
CA HIS A 33 -14.81 -11.91 -9.84
C HIS A 33 -14.15 -10.54 -9.55
N PRO A 34 -14.75 -9.44 -10.01
CA PRO A 34 -14.23 -8.09 -9.75
C PRO A 34 -14.01 -7.85 -8.25
N ASN A 35 -12.88 -7.26 -7.91
CA ASN A 35 -12.47 -7.02 -6.53
C ASN A 35 -12.48 -8.28 -5.65
N GLY A 36 -12.15 -9.45 -6.21
CA GLY A 36 -12.18 -10.73 -5.50
C GLY A 36 -11.11 -11.71 -5.98
N GLY A 37 -10.80 -12.68 -5.13
CA GLY A 37 -9.76 -13.70 -5.33
C GLY A 37 -9.13 -14.04 -4.00
N GLU A 38 -8.49 -15.22 -3.87
CA GLU A 38 -8.05 -15.75 -2.58
C GLU A 38 -7.22 -14.77 -1.75
N LEU A 39 -6.27 -14.06 -2.36
CA LEU A 39 -5.43 -13.09 -1.66
C LEU A 39 -6.13 -11.72 -1.53
N VAL A 40 -6.91 -11.32 -2.53
CA VAL A 40 -7.70 -10.08 -2.49
C VAL A 40 -8.75 -10.14 -1.40
N ASP A 41 -9.49 -11.26 -1.33
CA ASP A 41 -10.48 -11.51 -0.27
C ASP A 41 -9.81 -11.46 1.12
N MET A 42 -8.63 -12.07 1.28
CA MET A 42 -7.85 -12.03 2.51
C MET A 42 -7.43 -10.59 2.89
N PHE A 43 -7.04 -9.76 1.93
CA PHE A 43 -6.66 -8.36 2.20
C PHE A 43 -7.87 -7.56 2.70
N ASN A 44 -9.02 -7.71 2.05
CA ASN A 44 -10.25 -7.06 2.44
C ASN A 44 -10.75 -7.53 3.82
N GLU A 45 -10.76 -8.84 4.06
CA GLU A 45 -11.14 -9.42 5.36
C GLU A 45 -10.20 -8.96 6.49
N ALA A 46 -8.91 -8.75 6.19
CA ALA A 46 -7.95 -8.23 7.14
C ALA A 46 -8.24 -6.79 7.58
N ASP A 47 -8.98 -6.04 6.77
CA ASP A 47 -9.47 -4.68 7.05
C ASP A 47 -10.95 -4.66 7.50
N SER A 48 -11.47 -5.82 7.92
CA SER A 48 -12.86 -5.98 8.39
C SER A 48 -13.91 -5.73 7.30
N LEU A 49 -13.52 -5.78 6.02
CA LEU A 49 -14.48 -5.81 4.94
C LEU A 49 -14.98 -7.24 4.72
N PRO A 50 -16.23 -7.46 4.29
CA PRO A 50 -16.79 -8.80 4.12
C PRO A 50 -16.27 -9.56 2.88
N GLY A 51 -15.04 -9.34 2.49
CA GLY A 51 -14.31 -10.08 1.45
C GLY A 51 -14.42 -9.48 0.07
N ARG A 52 -15.47 -9.77 -0.68
CA ARG A 52 -15.56 -9.48 -2.11
C ARG A 52 -16.23 -8.15 -2.45
N GLY A 53 -15.88 -7.60 -3.64
CA GLY A 53 -16.59 -6.47 -4.24
C GLY A 53 -16.17 -5.10 -3.73
N TYR A 54 -15.13 -5.01 -2.89
CA TYR A 54 -14.61 -3.75 -2.38
C TYR A 54 -13.29 -3.41 -3.06
N SER A 55 -13.12 -2.14 -3.46
CA SER A 55 -11.83 -1.62 -3.90
C SER A 55 -10.76 -1.89 -2.85
N TRP A 56 -9.67 -2.52 -3.23
CA TRP A 56 -8.69 -3.06 -2.30
C TRP A 56 -7.31 -2.40 -2.38
N CYS A 57 -7.22 -1.21 -2.98
CA CYS A 57 -5.96 -0.47 -3.03
C CYS A 57 -5.40 -0.19 -1.62
N GLN A 58 -6.25 0.29 -0.70
CA GLN A 58 -5.85 0.53 0.69
C GLN A 58 -5.65 -0.77 1.46
N SER A 59 -6.55 -1.75 1.31
CA SER A 59 -6.43 -3.05 1.99
C SER A 59 -5.16 -3.80 1.60
N GLY A 60 -4.74 -3.71 0.33
CA GLY A 60 -3.47 -4.26 -0.13
C GLY A 60 -2.26 -3.60 0.53
N GLN A 61 -2.26 -2.27 0.68
CA GLN A 61 -1.18 -1.54 1.37
C GLN A 61 -1.18 -1.83 2.88
N ASN A 62 -2.35 -1.92 3.52
CA ASN A 62 -2.48 -2.33 4.91
C ASN A 62 -1.94 -3.74 5.16
N ALA A 63 -2.23 -4.68 4.26
CA ALA A 63 -1.72 -6.05 4.36
C ALA A 63 -0.19 -6.09 4.29
N CYS A 64 0.42 -5.35 3.34
CA CYS A 64 1.88 -5.24 3.23
C CYS A 64 2.51 -4.64 4.50
N TRP A 65 1.86 -3.63 5.09
CA TRP A 65 2.30 -3.05 6.35
C TRP A 65 2.18 -4.02 7.52
N ARG A 66 1.07 -4.76 7.63
CA ARG A 66 0.88 -5.79 8.66
C ARG A 66 1.95 -6.88 8.55
N LEU A 67 2.23 -7.35 7.33
CA LEU A 67 3.29 -8.33 7.09
C LEU A 67 4.66 -7.82 7.53
N ALA A 68 4.98 -6.56 7.22
CA ALA A 68 6.23 -5.93 7.65
C ALA A 68 6.37 -5.81 9.18
N THR A 69 5.26 -5.74 9.90
CA THR A 69 5.20 -5.59 11.36
C THR A 69 4.93 -6.91 12.12
N GLY A 70 5.21 -8.04 11.48
CA GLY A 70 5.13 -9.37 12.10
C GLY A 70 3.81 -10.12 11.85
N GLY A 71 2.97 -9.61 10.96
CA GLY A 71 1.82 -10.37 10.46
C GLY A 71 2.24 -11.60 9.66
N ARG A 72 1.36 -12.57 9.57
CA ARG A 72 1.61 -13.85 8.87
C ARG A 72 0.38 -14.26 8.07
N ILE A 73 0.62 -14.71 6.84
CA ILE A 73 -0.40 -15.38 6.04
C ILE A 73 -0.46 -16.84 6.49
N VAL A 74 -1.62 -17.27 6.92
CA VAL A 74 -1.90 -18.66 7.32
C VAL A 74 -3.07 -19.21 6.52
N LYS A 75 -3.11 -20.53 6.30
CA LYS A 75 -4.24 -21.19 5.66
C LYS A 75 -5.11 -21.84 6.73
N VAL A 76 -6.37 -21.39 6.81
CA VAL A 76 -7.36 -21.89 7.78
C VAL A 76 -8.57 -22.38 7.00
N ASN A 77 -8.92 -23.65 7.16
CA ASN A 77 -10.05 -24.28 6.44
C ASN A 77 -9.98 -24.05 4.91
N GLY A 78 -8.78 -24.15 4.34
CA GLY A 78 -8.57 -23.97 2.93
C GLY A 78 -8.48 -22.53 2.44
N ARG A 79 -8.73 -21.51 3.29
CA ARG A 79 -8.70 -20.07 2.95
C ARG A 79 -7.47 -19.39 3.53
N TYR A 80 -6.91 -18.43 2.80
CA TYR A 80 -5.84 -17.57 3.32
C TYR A 80 -6.41 -16.56 4.33
N THR A 81 -5.67 -16.33 5.41
CA THR A 81 -6.01 -15.39 6.48
C THR A 81 -4.75 -14.65 6.90
N LEU A 82 -4.81 -13.32 7.02
CA LEU A 82 -3.72 -12.50 7.55
C LEU A 82 -3.92 -12.30 9.06
N ARG A 83 -3.03 -12.85 9.87
CA ARG A 83 -3.06 -12.76 11.33
C ARG A 83 -1.92 -11.90 11.86
N GLY A 84 -2.18 -11.12 12.90
CA GLY A 84 -1.18 -10.28 13.56
C GLY A 84 -0.74 -9.08 12.75
N GLY A 85 0.37 -8.49 13.15
CA GLY A 85 0.87 -7.24 12.61
C GLY A 85 0.06 -6.02 13.08
N THR A 86 0.59 -4.81 12.84
CA THR A 86 -0.09 -3.55 13.17
C THR A 86 -0.71 -2.94 11.93
N MET A 87 -1.84 -2.26 12.07
CA MET A 87 -2.50 -1.59 10.96
C MET A 87 -1.77 -0.30 10.56
N LEU A 88 -1.83 0.02 9.28
CA LEU A 88 -1.34 1.29 8.74
C LEU A 88 -2.34 2.41 9.09
N ALA A 89 -1.85 3.46 9.75
CA ALA A 89 -2.58 4.69 10.08
C ALA A 89 -4.09 4.53 10.37
N GLY A 90 -4.43 3.84 11.47
CA GLY A 90 -5.81 3.76 11.96
C GLY A 90 -6.66 2.64 11.39
N GLY A 91 -6.11 1.76 10.55
CA GLY A 91 -6.79 0.52 10.15
C GLY A 91 -8.08 0.74 9.37
N THR A 92 -8.01 1.50 8.28
CA THR A 92 -9.16 1.75 7.42
C THR A 92 -8.90 1.24 6.00
N ALA A 93 -9.94 0.73 5.36
CA ALA A 93 -9.94 0.39 3.93
C ALA A 93 -10.19 1.61 3.03
N SER A 94 -10.59 2.75 3.60
CA SER A 94 -10.84 4.00 2.88
C SER A 94 -9.55 4.80 2.71
N VAL A 95 -9.19 5.15 1.47
CA VAL A 95 -8.02 5.99 1.17
C VAL A 95 -8.17 7.40 1.73
N GLY A 96 -9.37 7.99 1.62
CA GLY A 96 -9.65 9.31 2.18
C GLY A 96 -9.49 9.33 3.70
N GLN A 97 -10.02 8.32 4.40
CA GLN A 97 -9.86 8.20 5.84
C GLN A 97 -8.39 7.94 6.23
N PHE A 98 -7.66 7.16 5.45
CA PHE A 98 -6.22 6.95 5.64
C PHE A 98 -5.44 8.28 5.54
N ALA A 99 -5.75 9.11 4.54
CA ALA A 99 -5.12 10.42 4.37
C ALA A 99 -5.43 11.34 5.55
N GLU A 100 -6.68 11.36 6.04
CA GLU A 100 -7.10 12.18 7.18
C GLU A 100 -6.48 11.72 8.49
N ASN A 101 -6.48 10.41 8.76
CA ASN A 101 -5.79 9.83 9.92
C ASN A 101 -4.29 10.13 9.87
N SER A 102 -3.69 10.11 8.67
CA SER A 102 -2.27 10.44 8.50
C SER A 102 -2.00 11.91 8.77
N ARG A 103 -2.92 12.81 8.43
CA ARG A 103 -2.83 14.24 8.73
C ARG A 103 -2.91 14.48 10.24
N SER A 104 -3.88 13.89 10.91
CA SER A 104 -4.07 14.05 12.38
C SER A 104 -2.87 13.54 13.19
N HIS A 105 -2.14 12.56 12.66
CA HIS A 105 -0.93 12.01 13.30
C HIS A 105 0.38 12.68 12.85
N GLY A 106 0.33 13.72 12.01
CA GLY A 106 1.52 14.43 11.55
C GLY A 106 2.40 13.63 10.58
N TYR A 107 1.84 12.66 9.84
CA TYR A 107 2.57 11.82 8.89
C TYR A 107 2.65 12.42 7.48
N ILE A 108 1.97 13.52 7.22
CA ILE A 108 2.01 14.18 5.90
C ILE A 108 3.36 14.84 5.68
N VAL A 109 3.94 14.63 4.50
CA VAL A 109 5.21 15.20 4.10
C VAL A 109 5.10 15.96 2.78
N LYS A 110 5.88 17.03 2.63
CA LYS A 110 5.92 17.85 1.39
C LYS A 110 6.73 17.22 0.28
N ARG A 111 7.76 16.44 0.63
CA ARG A 111 8.67 15.78 -0.33
C ARG A 111 8.62 14.28 -0.14
N PRO A 112 8.24 13.54 -1.18
CA PRO A 112 8.21 12.09 -1.13
C PRO A 112 9.61 11.48 -1.20
N TYR A 113 9.76 10.31 -0.57
CA TYR A 113 10.93 9.45 -0.66
C TYR A 113 10.51 7.99 -0.85
N ARG A 114 11.48 7.14 -1.17
CA ARG A 114 11.28 5.69 -1.24
C ARG A 114 10.60 5.16 0.04
N GLY A 115 9.55 4.36 -0.15
CA GLY A 115 8.75 3.74 0.90
C GLY A 115 7.63 4.64 1.46
N ASP A 116 7.53 5.91 1.08
CA ASP A 116 6.36 6.71 1.42
C ASP A 116 5.14 6.23 0.64
N HIS A 117 3.95 6.35 1.25
CA HIS A 117 2.70 6.19 0.52
C HIS A 117 2.35 7.52 -0.18
N PHE A 118 1.59 7.40 -1.24
CA PHE A 118 0.92 8.54 -1.86
C PHE A 118 -0.56 8.25 -1.97
N CYS A 119 -1.39 9.26 -1.73
CA CYS A 119 -2.81 9.21 -1.96
C CYS A 119 -3.15 10.23 -3.04
N MET A 120 -3.90 9.83 -4.03
CA MET A 120 -4.27 10.66 -5.17
C MET A 120 -5.74 10.49 -5.55
N GLN A 121 -6.24 11.43 -6.32
CA GLN A 121 -7.55 11.39 -6.92
C GLN A 121 -7.46 10.84 -8.34
N LEU A 122 -8.26 9.84 -8.67
CA LEU A 122 -8.40 9.30 -10.03
C LEU A 122 -9.81 9.51 -10.60
N THR A 123 -10.84 9.55 -9.75
CA THR A 123 -12.24 9.59 -10.18
C THR A 123 -12.86 10.99 -10.26
N GLY A 124 -12.10 12.02 -9.91
CA GLY A 124 -12.58 13.42 -9.99
C GLY A 124 -13.33 13.94 -8.76
N ASP A 125 -13.47 13.11 -7.72
CA ASP A 125 -14.03 13.50 -6.43
C ASP A 125 -13.08 14.42 -5.65
N THR A 126 -13.58 15.05 -4.57
CA THR A 126 -12.74 15.91 -3.71
C THR A 126 -11.81 15.13 -2.76
N TRP A 127 -12.04 13.83 -2.60
CA TRP A 127 -11.30 12.96 -1.70
C TRP A 127 -10.34 12.03 -2.45
N PRO A 128 -9.18 11.71 -1.88
CA PRO A 128 -8.32 10.67 -2.45
C PRO A 128 -9.03 9.32 -2.51
N ASP A 129 -8.96 8.69 -3.66
CA ASP A 129 -9.61 7.40 -3.95
C ASP A 129 -8.62 6.29 -4.31
N HIS A 130 -7.34 6.64 -4.51
CA HIS A 130 -6.29 5.68 -4.83
C HIS A 130 -5.03 5.90 -3.99
N VAL A 131 -4.39 4.79 -3.60
CA VAL A 131 -3.16 4.77 -2.82
C VAL A 131 -2.15 3.77 -3.40
N GLY A 132 -0.90 4.14 -3.32
CA GLY A 132 0.22 3.26 -3.60
C GLY A 132 1.44 3.61 -2.77
N GLN A 133 2.56 2.93 -3.03
CA GLN A 133 3.82 3.16 -2.33
C GLN A 133 4.94 3.49 -3.32
N ILE A 134 5.83 4.40 -2.94
CA ILE A 134 6.91 4.92 -3.79
C ILE A 134 8.10 3.98 -3.73
N VAL A 135 8.46 3.42 -4.88
CA VAL A 135 9.65 2.57 -5.08
C VAL A 135 10.88 3.43 -5.33
N ARG A 136 10.73 4.43 -6.20
CA ARG A 136 11.79 5.39 -6.54
C ARG A 136 11.16 6.73 -6.90
N VAL A 137 11.86 7.82 -6.62
CA VAL A 137 11.40 9.18 -6.96
C VAL A 137 12.54 9.98 -7.57
N LEU A 138 12.22 10.72 -8.64
CA LEU A 138 13.04 11.76 -9.24
C LEU A 138 12.30 13.08 -9.06
N HIS A 139 12.96 14.06 -8.44
CA HIS A 139 12.44 15.39 -8.23
C HIS A 139 12.69 16.22 -9.50
N LEU A 140 11.62 16.68 -10.14
CA LEU A 140 11.69 17.47 -11.38
C LEU A 140 11.65 18.99 -11.14
N GLY A 141 11.47 19.43 -9.89
CA GLY A 141 11.23 20.83 -9.54
C GLY A 141 9.75 21.22 -9.58
N PHE A 142 9.43 22.42 -9.11
CA PHE A 142 8.08 23.01 -9.11
C PHE A 142 6.96 22.11 -8.56
N GLY A 143 7.29 21.21 -7.61
CA GLY A 143 6.33 20.28 -7.02
C GLY A 143 6.01 19.05 -7.87
N TYR A 144 6.74 18.81 -8.96
CA TYR A 144 6.60 17.62 -9.80
C TYR A 144 7.61 16.53 -9.42
N TYR A 145 7.12 15.28 -9.42
CA TYR A 145 7.87 14.09 -9.07
C TYR A 145 7.59 12.96 -10.07
N LEU A 146 8.63 12.49 -10.75
CA LEU A 146 8.51 11.25 -11.53
C LEU A 146 8.80 10.10 -10.60
N CYS A 147 7.78 9.27 -10.33
CA CYS A 147 7.83 8.18 -9.38
C CYS A 147 7.68 6.82 -10.06
N ARG A 148 8.54 5.87 -9.67
CA ARG A 148 8.24 4.46 -9.79
C ARG A 148 7.43 4.07 -8.57
N THR A 149 6.29 3.43 -8.74
CA THR A 149 5.34 3.11 -7.66
C THR A 149 4.99 1.63 -7.67
N VAL A 150 4.47 1.12 -6.56
CA VAL A 150 3.79 -0.17 -6.47
C VAL A 150 2.40 0.05 -5.90
N GLU A 151 1.40 -0.47 -6.58
CA GLU A 151 0.00 -0.14 -6.37
C GLU A 151 -0.86 -1.39 -6.44
N ALA A 152 -1.81 -1.50 -5.52
CA ALA A 152 -2.84 -2.54 -5.49
C ALA A 152 -4.12 -2.03 -6.15
N ASN A 153 -4.99 -2.94 -6.61
CA ASN A 153 -6.24 -2.61 -7.26
C ASN A 153 -6.06 -1.61 -8.41
N THR A 154 -5.10 -1.89 -9.27
CA THR A 154 -4.80 -1.07 -10.45
C THR A 154 -4.56 -1.96 -11.64
N GLY A 155 -4.70 -1.44 -12.85
CA GLY A 155 -4.45 -2.17 -14.10
C GLY A 155 -3.24 -1.62 -14.84
N ASP A 156 -2.91 -2.22 -15.98
CA ASP A 156 -1.85 -1.71 -16.88
C ASP A 156 -2.21 -0.31 -17.40
N GLN A 157 -3.49 -0.01 -17.56
CA GLN A 157 -3.99 1.32 -17.87
C GLN A 157 -4.17 2.14 -16.58
N ASN A 158 -4.19 3.48 -16.70
CA ASN A 158 -4.32 4.38 -15.55
C ASN A 158 -5.78 4.48 -15.06
N VAL A 159 -6.36 3.34 -14.71
CA VAL A 159 -7.72 3.26 -14.15
C VAL A 159 -7.65 3.10 -12.63
N ALA A 160 -8.64 3.65 -11.95
CA ALA A 160 -8.76 3.62 -10.49
C ALA A 160 -9.09 2.20 -9.98
N ASP A 161 -9.78 1.42 -10.79
CA ASP A 161 -10.22 0.05 -10.47
C ASP A 161 -9.57 -0.90 -11.46
N GLY A 162 -8.63 -1.68 -11.00
CA GLY A 162 -7.85 -2.62 -11.81
C GLY A 162 -7.73 -3.95 -11.11
N ASP A 163 -7.13 -4.91 -11.79
CA ASP A 163 -7.20 -6.33 -11.43
C ASP A 163 -6.03 -6.84 -10.58
N GLY A 164 -5.10 -5.97 -10.14
CA GLY A 164 -3.93 -6.52 -9.48
C GLY A 164 -3.02 -5.55 -8.74
N PHE A 165 -1.90 -6.12 -8.25
CA PHE A 165 -0.72 -5.37 -7.84
C PHE A 165 0.18 -5.15 -9.05
N TYR A 166 0.57 -3.88 -9.27
CA TYR A 166 1.47 -3.51 -10.38
C TYR A 166 2.53 -2.51 -9.96
N VAL A 167 3.68 -2.59 -10.64
CA VAL A 167 4.72 -1.57 -10.57
C VAL A 167 4.50 -0.60 -11.72
N LYS A 168 4.25 0.67 -11.41
CA LYS A 168 3.88 1.72 -12.38
C LYS A 168 4.88 2.87 -12.41
N THR A 169 4.74 3.74 -13.39
CA THR A 169 5.42 5.05 -13.43
C THR A 169 4.35 6.12 -13.39
N ARG A 170 4.47 7.04 -12.43
CA ARG A 170 3.53 8.14 -12.18
C ARG A 170 4.24 9.48 -12.22
N LEU A 171 3.63 10.47 -12.86
CA LEU A 171 3.99 11.88 -12.66
C LEU A 171 3.05 12.42 -11.56
N LEU A 172 3.60 12.64 -10.38
CA LEU A 172 2.86 13.13 -9.22
C LEU A 172 3.12 14.62 -9.00
N ARG A 173 2.12 15.35 -8.51
CA ARG A 173 2.20 16.77 -8.19
C ARG A 173 1.86 16.98 -6.72
N SER A 174 2.64 17.79 -6.02
CA SER A 174 2.46 18.05 -4.58
C SER A 174 1.17 18.81 -4.22
N ASP A 175 0.55 19.48 -5.19
CA ASP A 175 -0.75 20.17 -5.01
C ASP A 175 -1.98 19.25 -5.24
N ARG A 176 -1.75 18.03 -5.78
CA ARG A 176 -2.80 17.04 -6.09
C ARG A 176 -2.55 15.68 -5.47
N THR A 177 -1.47 15.53 -4.70
CA THR A 177 -1.05 14.26 -4.12
C THR A 177 -0.68 14.47 -2.66
N ILE A 178 -1.25 13.65 -1.80
CA ILE A 178 -0.90 13.63 -0.38
C ILE A 178 0.19 12.57 -0.19
N PHE A 179 1.37 12.98 0.28
CA PHE A 179 2.45 12.05 0.60
C PHE A 179 2.45 11.73 2.08
N VAL A 180 2.47 10.44 2.41
CA VAL A 180 2.39 9.94 3.78
C VAL A 180 3.67 9.19 4.14
N ARG A 181 4.36 9.67 5.17
CA ARG A 181 5.54 9.02 5.74
C ARG A 181 5.23 8.55 7.14
N ARG A 182 4.81 7.33 7.28
CA ARG A 182 4.64 6.75 8.59
C ARG A 182 5.99 6.30 9.16
N GLY A 183 6.30 6.78 10.35
CA GLY A 183 7.29 6.17 11.21
C GLY A 183 6.67 4.98 11.96
N GLY A 184 7.34 3.83 12.01
CA GLY A 184 6.90 2.68 12.78
C GLY A 184 7.87 2.37 13.90
N PHE A 185 7.38 1.89 15.06
CA PHE A 185 8.22 1.26 16.07
C PHE A 185 8.55 -0.16 15.63
N LEU A 186 9.81 -0.53 15.73
CA LEU A 186 10.26 -1.88 15.39
C LEU A 186 9.89 -2.89 16.48
N LEU A 187 9.01 -3.76 16.11
CA LEU A 187 9.18 -5.16 16.42
C LEU A 187 9.83 -5.77 15.17
N ARG A 188 10.82 -6.64 15.30
CA ARG A 188 11.65 -7.25 14.26
C ARG A 188 11.04 -7.23 12.85
N PRO A 189 11.65 -6.58 11.84
CA PRO A 189 11.10 -6.48 10.50
C PRO A 189 10.95 -7.88 9.89
N HIS A 190 9.79 -8.16 9.35
CA HIS A 190 9.47 -9.44 8.72
C HIS A 190 9.52 -9.29 7.21
N TYR A 191 10.62 -9.70 6.61
CA TYR A 191 10.81 -9.65 5.16
C TYR A 191 10.04 -10.77 4.44
N PRO A 192 9.66 -10.57 3.17
CA PRO A 192 9.14 -11.65 2.34
C PRO A 192 10.21 -12.75 2.18
N PRO A 193 9.81 -14.01 1.90
CA PRO A 193 10.73 -15.15 1.82
C PRO A 193 11.82 -14.98 0.75
N HIS A 194 11.54 -14.24 -0.29
CA HIS A 194 12.55 -13.85 -1.31
C HIS A 194 12.39 -12.36 -1.61
N ARG A 195 13.51 -11.62 -1.63
CA ARG A 195 13.50 -10.21 -2.04
C ARG A 195 13.18 -10.14 -3.52
N ALA A 196 12.19 -9.33 -3.90
CA ALA A 196 11.92 -9.03 -5.29
C ALA A 196 13.10 -8.22 -5.87
N THR A 197 13.73 -8.76 -6.90
CA THR A 197 14.75 -8.03 -7.67
C THR A 197 14.04 -7.05 -8.62
N ILE A 198 14.39 -5.77 -8.53
CA ILE A 198 13.84 -4.68 -9.36
C ILE A 198 14.89 -4.27 -10.38
#